data_28b30d3e98259347f3bc8e80232255ca
#
_entry.id   28b30d3e98259347f3bc8e80232255ca
#
_cell.length_a   1.000
_cell.length_b   1.000
_cell.length_c   1.000
_cell.angle_alpha   90.00
_cell.angle_beta   90.00
_cell.angle_gamma   90.00
#
_symmetry.space_group_name_H-M   'P 1'
#
loop_
_entity.id
_entity.type
_entity.pdbx_description
1 polymer ?
#
loop_
_entity_poly.entity_id
_entity_poly.type
_entity_poly.pdbx_seq_one_letter_code
_entity_poly.pdbx_strand_id
1 'polypeptide(L)'
;KESTYAHYSYTLHKYLLPVLSKVPVASLEESFLEQAMQQIITPMDAAHKPLGKSSARECLSMLRRICKYAAHLRLIRPMELEVALPKAIDKISAPLSPVEQQRLYQYVQENPTVRKIGLLLGLELGLRIGEICGLQWGDFDLKLGILKINRTVCRISCGNGHTKVVIQTPKTRTSRREIPIPRQLLVILKKLRGNTSNSTWFLSGNESKPTEPRCYRKSIKAYLKQAAVRQVRPHALRHTFATACLQAGCDVKTLSELLGHANANITLQRYVHSDLTRKRREMNRIFSHQVSMRGGDVPNIT
;
A
#
# COMPACT_ATOMS: atom_id res chain seq x y z
N LYS A 1 12.95 1.69 12.97
CA LYS A 1 11.60 1.48 13.56
C LYS A 1 11.44 0.03 13.97
N GLU A 2 10.66 -0.20 15.02
CA GLU A 2 10.40 -1.53 15.56
C GLU A 2 9.90 -2.53 14.50
N SER A 3 9.01 -2.08 13.61
CA SER A 3 8.52 -2.93 12.51
C SER A 3 9.60 -3.32 11.51
N THR A 4 10.60 -2.47 11.29
CA THR A 4 11.73 -2.78 10.39
C THR A 4 12.67 -3.78 11.03
N TYR A 5 12.98 -3.58 12.32
CA TYR A 5 13.79 -4.53 13.10
C TYR A 5 13.11 -5.91 13.15
N ALA A 6 11.83 -5.96 13.54
CA ALA A 6 11.07 -7.20 13.60
C ALA A 6 11.04 -7.95 12.26
N HIS A 7 10.93 -7.20 11.15
CA HIS A 7 10.94 -7.78 9.82
C HIS A 7 12.32 -8.34 9.43
N TYR A 8 13.40 -7.62 9.70
CA TYR A 8 14.77 -8.10 9.47
C TYR A 8 15.10 -9.29 10.36
N SER A 9 14.75 -9.22 11.65
CA SER A 9 14.92 -10.34 12.58
C SER A 9 14.18 -11.59 12.10
N TYR A 10 12.92 -11.43 11.65
CA TYR A 10 12.14 -12.54 11.08
C TYR A 10 12.83 -13.14 9.84
N THR A 11 13.26 -12.31 8.90
CA THR A 11 13.92 -12.78 7.66
C THR A 11 15.22 -13.49 7.97
N LEU A 12 16.01 -12.95 8.87
CA LEU A 12 17.29 -13.52 9.33
C LEU A 12 17.09 -14.90 9.96
N HIS A 13 16.25 -14.98 11.01
CA HIS A 13 16.06 -16.22 11.77
C HIS A 13 15.33 -17.29 10.99
N LYS A 14 14.39 -16.92 10.14
CA LYS A 14 13.58 -17.88 9.38
C LYS A 14 14.29 -18.44 8.15
N TYR A 15 15.07 -17.63 7.45
CA TYR A 15 15.59 -18.00 6.14
C TYR A 15 17.11 -18.11 6.09
N LEU A 16 17.83 -17.14 6.68
CA LEU A 16 19.29 -17.07 6.51
C LEU A 16 20.05 -17.88 7.56
N LEU A 17 19.72 -17.75 8.83
CA LEU A 17 20.43 -18.45 9.90
C LEU A 17 20.35 -19.97 9.81
N PRO A 18 19.23 -20.64 9.43
CA PRO A 18 19.21 -22.09 9.31
C PRO A 18 20.26 -22.64 8.36
N VAL A 19 20.67 -21.87 7.34
CA VAL A 19 21.66 -22.27 6.34
C VAL A 19 23.06 -21.76 6.67
N LEU A 20 23.16 -20.56 7.24
CA LEU A 20 24.46 -19.85 7.38
C LEU A 20 25.06 -19.89 8.79
N SER A 21 24.28 -20.24 9.83
CA SER A 21 24.71 -20.10 11.24
C SER A 21 25.94 -20.92 11.64
N LYS A 22 26.22 -22.01 10.91
CA LYS A 22 27.35 -22.90 11.19
C LYS A 22 28.63 -22.54 10.44
N VAL A 23 28.57 -21.53 9.57
CA VAL A 23 29.70 -21.14 8.69
C VAL A 23 30.40 -19.93 9.29
N PRO A 24 31.71 -20.01 9.59
CA PRO A 24 32.47 -18.84 10.05
C PRO A 24 32.43 -17.73 9.01
N VAL A 25 32.30 -16.47 9.46
CA VAL A 25 32.23 -15.32 8.56
C VAL A 25 33.48 -15.20 7.69
N ALA A 26 34.67 -15.50 8.25
CA ALA A 26 35.93 -15.44 7.51
C ALA A 26 36.07 -16.45 6.36
N SER A 27 35.27 -17.53 6.36
CA SER A 27 35.27 -18.55 5.32
C SER A 27 34.13 -18.40 4.32
N LEU A 28 33.39 -17.28 4.36
CA LEU A 28 32.32 -17.01 3.41
C LEU A 28 32.90 -16.63 2.04
N GLU A 29 32.60 -17.45 1.03
CA GLU A 29 32.95 -17.21 -0.37
C GLU A 29 31.68 -16.90 -1.17
N GLU A 30 31.83 -16.19 -2.28
CA GLU A 30 30.73 -15.77 -3.16
C GLU A 30 29.93 -16.96 -3.68
N SER A 31 30.62 -17.97 -4.21
CA SER A 31 30.00 -19.20 -4.75
C SER A 31 29.19 -19.95 -3.69
N PHE A 32 29.70 -20.04 -2.44
CA PHE A 32 28.98 -20.67 -1.34
C PHE A 32 27.69 -19.89 -0.99
N LEU A 33 27.79 -18.56 -0.92
CA LEU A 33 26.61 -17.72 -0.58
C LEU A 33 25.55 -17.73 -1.66
N GLU A 34 25.94 -17.83 -2.92
CA GLU A 34 25.02 -17.98 -4.05
C GLU A 34 24.29 -19.33 -4.04
N GLN A 35 25.01 -20.42 -3.77
CA GLN A 35 24.44 -21.74 -3.58
C GLN A 35 23.48 -21.78 -2.38
N ALA A 36 23.89 -21.23 -1.24
CA ALA A 36 23.07 -21.11 -0.04
C ALA A 36 21.77 -20.30 -0.33
N MET A 37 21.88 -19.19 -1.07
CA MET A 37 20.71 -18.43 -1.47
C MET A 37 19.81 -19.20 -2.41
N GLN A 38 20.36 -19.99 -3.34
CA GLN A 38 19.56 -20.84 -4.23
C GLN A 38 18.81 -21.93 -3.46
N GLN A 39 19.43 -22.54 -2.46
CA GLN A 39 18.77 -23.49 -1.54
C GLN A 39 17.63 -22.83 -0.75
N ILE A 40 17.81 -21.60 -0.26
CA ILE A 40 16.77 -20.85 0.44
C ILE A 40 15.60 -20.52 -0.49
N ILE A 41 15.86 -20.20 -1.74
CA ILE A 41 14.84 -19.85 -2.75
C ILE A 41 14.08 -21.08 -3.20
N THR A 42 14.78 -22.18 -3.47
CA THR A 42 14.24 -23.44 -3.98
C THR A 42 14.73 -24.58 -3.10
N PRO A 43 14.09 -24.80 -1.94
CA PRO A 43 14.46 -25.91 -1.05
C PRO A 43 14.34 -27.25 -1.78
N MET A 44 15.32 -28.14 -1.58
CA MET A 44 15.26 -29.52 -2.10
C MET A 44 14.29 -30.39 -1.30
N ASP A 45 13.95 -29.99 -0.08
CA ASP A 45 13.01 -30.68 0.80
C ASP A 45 11.56 -30.36 0.42
N ALA A 46 10.77 -31.39 0.15
CA ALA A 46 9.35 -31.30 -0.17
C ALA A 46 8.49 -30.66 0.97
N ALA A 47 9.01 -30.65 2.21
CA ALA A 47 8.36 -29.99 3.34
C ALA A 47 8.36 -28.45 3.25
N HIS A 48 9.27 -27.88 2.48
CA HIS A 48 9.41 -26.42 2.34
C HIS A 48 8.98 -25.93 0.96
N LYS A 49 8.07 -24.98 0.94
CA LYS A 49 7.63 -24.34 -0.32
C LYS A 49 8.66 -23.34 -0.84
N PRO A 50 8.91 -23.31 -2.16
CA PRO A 50 9.76 -22.30 -2.77
C PRO A 50 9.34 -20.88 -2.40
N LEU A 51 10.33 -20.00 -2.23
CA LEU A 51 10.08 -18.61 -1.93
C LEU A 51 9.51 -17.87 -3.13
N GLY A 52 8.48 -17.05 -2.89
CA GLY A 52 8.05 -16.09 -3.91
C GLY A 52 9.10 -15.00 -4.14
N LYS A 53 9.12 -14.41 -5.36
CA LYS A 53 10.08 -13.38 -5.79
C LYS A 53 10.33 -12.28 -4.78
N SER A 54 9.28 -11.78 -4.11
CA SER A 54 9.42 -10.69 -3.12
C SER A 54 10.23 -11.12 -1.91
N SER A 55 9.95 -12.30 -1.35
CA SER A 55 10.67 -12.83 -0.18
C SER A 55 12.11 -13.21 -0.56
N ALA A 56 12.33 -13.80 -1.73
CA ALA A 56 13.64 -14.12 -2.24
C ALA A 56 14.51 -12.87 -2.42
N ARG A 57 13.95 -11.80 -3.03
CA ARG A 57 14.63 -10.50 -3.17
C ARG A 57 15.00 -9.89 -1.83
N GLU A 58 14.15 -10.05 -0.84
CA GLU A 58 14.37 -9.53 0.50
C GLU A 58 15.48 -10.27 1.23
N CYS A 59 15.49 -11.60 1.16
CA CYS A 59 16.60 -12.42 1.69
C CYS A 59 17.92 -12.02 1.03
N LEU A 60 17.98 -11.94 -0.31
CA LEU A 60 19.17 -11.53 -1.04
C LEU A 60 19.61 -10.11 -0.69
N SER A 61 18.68 -9.17 -0.57
CA SER A 61 19.00 -7.79 -0.16
C SER A 61 19.58 -7.72 1.26
N MET A 62 19.07 -8.56 2.18
CA MET A 62 19.60 -8.65 3.53
C MET A 62 20.99 -9.26 3.52
N LEU A 63 21.21 -10.37 2.81
CA LEU A 63 22.50 -11.02 2.70
C LEU A 63 23.56 -10.07 2.13
N ARG A 64 23.26 -9.36 1.05
CA ARG A 64 24.16 -8.33 0.47
C ARG A 64 24.52 -7.24 1.47
N ARG A 65 23.60 -6.81 2.33
CA ARG A 65 23.87 -5.83 3.40
C ARG A 65 24.79 -6.40 4.46
N ILE A 66 24.61 -7.67 4.85
CA ILE A 66 25.46 -8.36 5.81
C ILE A 66 26.88 -8.47 5.24
N CYS A 67 27.03 -8.94 4.00
CA CYS A 67 28.33 -9.03 3.32
C CYS A 67 29.01 -7.67 3.18
N LYS A 68 28.28 -6.63 2.80
CA LYS A 68 28.80 -5.26 2.71
C LYS A 68 29.32 -4.76 4.08
N TYR A 69 28.58 -5.06 5.14
CA TYR A 69 29.00 -4.68 6.50
C TYR A 69 30.22 -5.49 6.97
N ALA A 70 30.27 -6.80 6.71
CA ALA A 70 31.41 -7.65 7.03
C ALA A 70 32.66 -7.22 6.25
N ALA A 71 32.55 -6.83 5.00
CA ALA A 71 33.64 -6.27 4.21
C ALA A 71 34.11 -4.91 4.75
N HIS A 72 33.18 -4.05 5.19
CA HIS A 72 33.54 -2.79 5.86
C HIS A 72 34.37 -3.02 7.14
N LEU A 73 34.03 -4.08 7.89
CA LEU A 73 34.79 -4.51 9.05
C LEU A 73 36.08 -5.29 8.70
N ARG A 74 36.42 -5.43 7.42
CA ARG A 74 37.58 -6.21 6.92
C ARG A 74 37.58 -7.68 7.34
N LEU A 75 36.40 -8.26 7.62
CA LEU A 75 36.26 -9.68 7.96
C LEU A 75 36.22 -10.57 6.72
N ILE A 76 35.79 -10.04 5.58
CA ILE A 76 35.75 -10.70 4.28
C ILE A 76 36.16 -9.71 3.17
N ARG A 77 36.47 -10.22 1.99
CA ARG A 77 36.66 -9.39 0.79
C ARG A 77 35.30 -8.86 0.30
N PRO A 78 35.24 -7.67 -0.33
CA PRO A 78 34.06 -7.23 -1.05
C PRO A 78 33.64 -8.25 -2.08
N MET A 79 32.33 -8.56 -2.16
CA MET A 79 31.78 -9.53 -3.09
C MET A 79 30.44 -9.04 -3.69
N GLU A 80 30.15 -9.46 -4.91
CA GLU A 80 28.88 -9.20 -5.57
C GLU A 80 28.14 -10.51 -5.80
N LEU A 81 27.00 -10.68 -5.15
CA LEU A 81 26.21 -11.90 -5.23
C LEU A 81 25.27 -11.85 -6.45
N GLU A 82 25.42 -12.75 -7.41
CA GLU A 82 24.56 -12.93 -8.56
C GLU A 82 23.64 -14.15 -8.38
N VAL A 83 22.41 -13.90 -7.98
CA VAL A 83 21.44 -14.96 -7.71
C VAL A 83 20.19 -14.77 -8.57
N ALA A 84 19.84 -15.82 -9.32
CA ALA A 84 18.62 -15.83 -10.12
C ALA A 84 17.38 -15.82 -9.23
N LEU A 85 16.56 -14.76 -9.36
CA LEU A 85 15.32 -14.65 -8.61
C LEU A 85 14.16 -15.33 -9.35
N PRO A 86 13.21 -15.94 -8.64
CA PRO A 86 12.03 -16.53 -9.24
C PRO A 86 11.29 -15.54 -10.13
N LYS A 87 10.77 -16.00 -11.27
CA LYS A 87 9.89 -15.17 -12.10
C LYS A 87 8.66 -14.77 -11.30
N ALA A 88 8.29 -13.49 -11.29
CA ALA A 88 7.06 -13.07 -10.66
C ALA A 88 5.91 -13.35 -11.61
N ILE A 89 4.92 -14.08 -11.11
CA ILE A 89 3.57 -13.96 -11.65
C ILE A 89 2.99 -12.76 -10.89
N ASP A 90 3.18 -11.55 -11.43
CA ASP A 90 2.61 -10.33 -10.85
C ASP A 90 1.08 -10.37 -11.01
N LYS A 91 0.42 -11.06 -10.08
CA LYS A 91 -1.02 -10.94 -9.89
C LYS A 91 -1.31 -9.57 -9.25
N ILE A 92 -1.13 -8.50 -10.03
CA ILE A 92 -1.66 -7.20 -9.65
C ILE A 92 -3.17 -7.39 -9.59
N SER A 93 -3.75 -7.26 -8.40
CA SER A 93 -5.19 -7.31 -8.26
C SER A 93 -5.78 -6.14 -9.05
N ALA A 94 -6.46 -6.43 -10.14
CA ALA A 94 -7.09 -5.40 -10.97
C ALA A 94 -7.99 -4.49 -10.12
N PRO A 95 -8.11 -3.19 -10.43
CA PRO A 95 -9.03 -2.29 -9.75
C PRO A 95 -10.46 -2.79 -9.85
N LEU A 96 -11.32 -2.40 -8.93
CA LEU A 96 -12.75 -2.70 -9.01
C LEU A 96 -13.35 -2.01 -10.23
N SER A 97 -14.21 -2.72 -10.95
CA SER A 97 -14.97 -2.14 -12.06
C SER A 97 -15.97 -1.09 -11.54
N PRO A 98 -16.46 -0.18 -12.40
CA PRO A 98 -17.49 0.80 -12.00
C PRO A 98 -18.74 0.14 -11.39
N VAL A 99 -19.16 -1.00 -11.92
CA VAL A 99 -20.31 -1.77 -11.42
C VAL A 99 -20.04 -2.32 -10.02
N GLU A 100 -18.85 -2.85 -9.77
CA GLU A 100 -18.44 -3.34 -8.44
C GLU A 100 -18.37 -2.20 -7.43
N GLN A 101 -17.86 -1.05 -7.83
CA GLN A 101 -17.82 0.15 -7.00
C GLN A 101 -19.23 0.59 -6.62
N GLN A 102 -20.14 0.67 -7.59
CA GLN A 102 -21.54 1.06 -7.35
C GLN A 102 -22.25 0.10 -6.38
N ARG A 103 -22.08 -1.22 -6.55
CA ARG A 103 -22.62 -2.23 -5.61
C ARG A 103 -22.10 -2.02 -4.19
N LEU A 104 -20.80 -1.71 -4.07
CA LEU A 104 -20.20 -1.46 -2.77
C LEU A 104 -20.75 -0.19 -2.11
N TYR A 105 -20.97 0.87 -2.87
CA TYR A 105 -21.62 2.09 -2.40
C TYR A 105 -23.05 1.82 -1.92
N GLN A 106 -23.86 1.17 -2.71
CA GLN A 106 -25.24 0.80 -2.35
C GLN A 106 -25.27 0.01 -1.05
N TYR A 107 -24.46 -1.05 -0.95
CA TYR A 107 -24.35 -1.87 0.26
C TYR A 107 -23.98 -1.07 1.51
N VAL A 108 -23.10 -0.06 1.38
CA VAL A 108 -22.73 0.79 2.51
C VAL A 108 -23.83 1.79 2.85
N GLN A 109 -24.51 2.36 1.83
CA GLN A 109 -25.58 3.36 2.01
C GLN A 109 -26.85 2.77 2.64
N GLU A 110 -27.20 1.52 2.34
CA GLU A 110 -28.38 0.85 2.91
C GLU A 110 -28.30 0.75 4.44
N ASN A 111 -27.12 0.52 5.00
CA ASN A 111 -26.92 0.49 6.44
C ASN A 111 -25.51 0.97 6.80
N PRO A 112 -25.28 2.29 6.89
CA PRO A 112 -23.98 2.86 7.14
C PRO A 112 -23.53 2.64 8.58
N THR A 113 -22.42 1.94 8.73
CA THR A 113 -21.71 1.78 10.02
C THR A 113 -20.28 2.29 9.88
N VAL A 114 -19.65 2.72 10.96
CA VAL A 114 -18.25 3.17 10.94
C VAL A 114 -17.30 2.14 10.29
N ARG A 115 -17.55 0.85 10.53
CA ARG A 115 -16.75 -0.23 9.93
C ARG A 115 -16.96 -0.37 8.42
N LYS A 116 -18.19 -0.18 7.93
CA LYS A 116 -18.46 -0.16 6.49
C LYS A 116 -17.90 1.11 5.83
N ILE A 117 -17.98 2.25 6.52
CA ILE A 117 -17.37 3.50 6.03
C ILE A 117 -15.85 3.36 5.86
N GLY A 118 -15.17 2.58 6.69
CA GLY A 118 -13.76 2.26 6.49
C GLY A 118 -13.43 1.67 5.11
N LEU A 119 -14.39 0.98 4.42
CA LEU A 119 -14.20 0.57 3.02
C LEU A 119 -14.15 1.79 2.10
N LEU A 120 -15.08 2.74 2.28
CA LEU A 120 -15.13 3.95 1.46
C LEU A 120 -13.89 4.81 1.68
N LEU A 121 -13.34 4.86 2.91
CA LEU A 121 -12.04 5.52 3.15
C LEU A 121 -10.91 4.90 2.31
N GLY A 122 -10.93 3.60 2.09
CA GLY A 122 -10.00 2.93 1.18
C GLY A 122 -10.27 3.22 -0.30
N LEU A 123 -11.55 3.28 -0.69
CA LEU A 123 -12.01 3.42 -2.07
C LEU A 123 -12.04 4.87 -2.57
N GLU A 124 -12.40 5.85 -1.71
CA GLU A 124 -12.56 7.25 -2.07
C GLU A 124 -11.38 8.14 -1.65
N LEU A 125 -10.62 7.75 -0.63
CA LEU A 125 -9.46 8.51 -0.13
C LEU A 125 -8.14 7.76 -0.29
N GLY A 126 -8.17 6.55 -0.79
CA GLY A 126 -6.97 5.74 -1.04
C GLY A 126 -6.17 5.36 0.21
N LEU A 127 -6.80 5.27 1.39
CA LEU A 127 -6.11 4.94 2.62
C LEU A 127 -5.60 3.50 2.66
N ARG A 128 -4.45 3.30 3.31
CA ARG A 128 -3.96 1.96 3.63
C ARG A 128 -4.76 1.36 4.79
N ILE A 129 -4.94 0.04 4.81
CA ILE A 129 -5.68 -0.63 5.90
C ILE A 129 -5.13 -0.30 7.29
N GLY A 130 -3.81 -0.17 7.45
CA GLY A 130 -3.19 0.22 8.72
C GLY A 130 -3.48 1.68 9.10
N GLU A 131 -3.62 2.57 8.13
CA GLU A 131 -4.04 3.95 8.34
C GLU A 131 -5.50 3.99 8.79
N ILE A 132 -6.41 3.28 8.10
CA ILE A 132 -7.83 3.19 8.47
C ILE A 132 -8.00 2.65 9.90
N CYS A 133 -7.26 1.59 10.25
CA CYS A 133 -7.28 1.03 11.60
C CYS A 133 -6.72 1.98 12.66
N GLY A 134 -5.86 2.92 12.26
CA GLY A 134 -5.22 3.89 13.14
C GLY A 134 -5.99 5.21 13.28
N LEU A 135 -7.16 5.37 12.67
CA LEU A 135 -7.95 6.59 12.77
C LEU A 135 -8.64 6.69 14.12
N GLN A 136 -8.66 7.91 14.64
CA GLN A 136 -9.53 8.36 15.74
C GLN A 136 -10.49 9.41 15.20
N TRP A 137 -11.60 9.62 15.92
CA TRP A 137 -12.55 10.65 15.53
C TRP A 137 -11.96 12.06 15.52
N GLY A 138 -10.96 12.33 16.34
CA GLY A 138 -10.23 13.60 16.33
C GLY A 138 -9.37 13.86 15.08
N ASP A 139 -9.14 12.83 14.24
CA ASP A 139 -8.45 13.00 12.97
C ASP A 139 -9.35 13.59 11.87
N PHE A 140 -10.68 13.56 12.06
CA PHE A 140 -11.67 14.12 11.14
C PHE A 140 -12.04 15.55 11.56
N ASP A 141 -11.55 16.53 10.82
CA ASP A 141 -12.08 17.89 10.88
C ASP A 141 -13.36 17.96 10.03
N LEU A 142 -14.50 17.67 10.66
CA LEU A 142 -15.78 17.65 9.95
C LEU A 142 -16.32 19.05 9.63
N LYS A 143 -15.73 20.12 10.19
CA LYS A 143 -16.08 21.51 9.84
C LYS A 143 -15.39 21.90 8.53
N LEU A 144 -14.08 21.69 8.46
CA LEU A 144 -13.29 21.96 7.26
C LEU A 144 -13.39 20.87 6.18
N GLY A 145 -13.93 19.68 6.52
CA GLY A 145 -13.99 18.54 5.60
C GLY A 145 -12.61 17.95 5.29
N ILE A 146 -11.74 17.85 6.29
CA ILE A 146 -10.36 17.37 6.15
C ILE A 146 -10.14 16.15 7.06
N LEU A 147 -9.46 15.14 6.53
CA LEU A 147 -8.96 13.99 7.27
C LEU A 147 -7.44 14.07 7.43
N LYS A 148 -6.95 13.97 8.66
CA LYS A 148 -5.51 13.96 8.99
C LYS A 148 -5.01 12.52 9.21
N ILE A 149 -3.95 12.14 8.51
CA ILE A 149 -3.32 10.83 8.66
C ILE A 149 -2.10 10.97 9.57
N ASN A 150 -2.26 10.62 10.85
CA ASN A 150 -1.25 10.82 11.90
C ASN A 150 -0.58 9.52 12.35
N ARG A 151 -1.20 8.35 12.12
CA ARG A 151 -0.72 7.07 12.63
C ARG A 151 -1.11 5.89 11.74
N THR A 152 -0.46 4.78 11.96
CA THR A 152 -0.78 3.50 11.32
C THR A 152 -0.68 2.38 12.34
N VAL A 153 -1.57 1.41 12.24
CA VAL A 153 -1.57 0.19 13.04
C VAL A 153 -1.00 -0.94 12.21
N CYS A 154 -0.08 -1.68 12.75
CA CYS A 154 0.45 -2.89 12.13
C CYS A 154 0.69 -3.98 13.16
N ARG A 155 0.77 -5.23 12.69
CA ARG A 155 1.18 -6.38 13.49
C ARG A 155 2.61 -6.73 13.14
N ILE A 156 3.47 -6.88 14.14
CA ILE A 156 4.87 -7.26 13.98
C ILE A 156 5.16 -8.59 14.65
N SER A 157 6.15 -9.32 14.14
CA SER A 157 6.67 -10.53 14.78
C SER A 157 7.57 -10.15 15.96
N CYS A 158 7.43 -10.89 17.06
CA CYS A 158 8.29 -10.76 18.24
C CYS A 158 9.26 -11.94 18.40
N GLY A 159 9.33 -12.85 17.41
CA GLY A 159 10.06 -14.10 17.50
C GLY A 159 9.18 -15.22 18.07
N ASN A 160 9.65 -16.46 17.96
CA ASN A 160 9.03 -17.68 18.51
C ASN A 160 7.52 -17.81 18.21
N GLY A 161 7.09 -17.37 17.01
CA GLY A 161 5.68 -17.42 16.59
C GLY A 161 4.78 -16.35 17.22
N HIS A 162 5.30 -15.58 18.18
CA HIS A 162 4.55 -14.49 18.82
C HIS A 162 4.50 -13.25 17.94
N THR A 163 3.38 -12.53 18.05
CA THR A 163 3.16 -11.26 17.32
C THR A 163 2.45 -10.26 18.21
N LYS A 164 2.78 -8.98 18.05
CA LYS A 164 2.08 -7.87 18.73
C LYS A 164 1.55 -6.83 17.77
N VAL A 165 0.50 -6.15 18.18
CA VAL A 165 -0.03 -4.97 17.47
C VAL A 165 0.71 -3.73 17.96
N VAL A 166 1.19 -2.92 17.02
CA VAL A 166 1.87 -1.67 17.32
C VAL A 166 1.22 -0.52 16.57
N ILE A 167 1.15 0.62 17.24
CA ILE A 167 0.72 1.90 16.67
C ILE A 167 1.98 2.68 16.37
N GLN A 168 2.18 3.05 15.13
CA GLN A 168 3.37 3.79 14.69
C GLN A 168 2.99 5.09 14.01
N THR A 169 3.82 6.11 14.19
CA THR A 169 3.77 7.29 13.32
C THR A 169 4.20 6.93 11.91
N PRO A 170 3.67 7.58 10.87
CA PRO A 170 4.08 7.35 9.49
C PRO A 170 5.59 7.42 9.31
N LYS A 171 6.14 6.62 8.38
CA LYS A 171 7.60 6.46 8.20
C LYS A 171 8.28 7.72 7.65
N THR A 172 7.56 8.50 6.84
CA THR A 172 8.09 9.69 6.16
C THR A 172 7.21 10.90 6.46
N ARG A 173 7.77 12.10 6.30
CA ARG A 173 7.01 13.36 6.41
C ARG A 173 5.85 13.39 5.41
N THR A 174 6.03 12.88 4.22
CA THR A 174 5.01 12.76 3.17
C THR A 174 3.88 11.79 3.49
N SER A 175 4.10 10.84 4.41
CA SER A 175 3.05 9.92 4.87
C SER A 175 2.12 10.54 5.90
N ARG A 176 2.54 11.62 6.59
CA ARG A 176 1.63 12.52 7.31
C ARG A 176 1.04 13.47 6.29
N ARG A 177 -0.27 13.44 6.13
CA ARG A 177 -0.95 14.23 5.11
C ARG A 177 -2.37 14.55 5.53
N GLU A 178 -2.89 15.58 4.93
CA GLU A 178 -4.28 15.99 5.02
C GLU A 178 -4.97 15.64 3.71
N ILE A 179 -6.17 15.08 3.80
CA ILE A 179 -6.94 14.64 2.64
C ILE A 179 -8.32 15.29 2.71
N PRO A 180 -8.73 16.05 1.68
CA PRO A 180 -10.10 16.56 1.59
C PRO A 180 -11.11 15.40 1.54
N ILE A 181 -12.18 15.51 2.32
CA ILE A 181 -13.25 14.52 2.40
C ILE A 181 -14.34 14.89 1.38
N PRO A 182 -14.71 13.98 0.45
CA PRO A 182 -15.82 14.22 -0.47
C PRO A 182 -17.12 14.55 0.26
N ARG A 183 -17.93 15.46 -0.31
CA ARG A 183 -19.18 15.95 0.33
C ARG A 183 -20.12 14.84 0.79
N GLN A 184 -20.32 13.81 -0.05
CA GLN A 184 -21.20 12.69 0.28
C GLN A 184 -20.71 11.92 1.51
N LEU A 185 -19.41 11.61 1.56
CA LEU A 185 -18.79 10.92 2.69
C LEU A 185 -18.81 11.78 3.95
N LEU A 186 -18.62 13.10 3.82
CA LEU A 186 -18.67 14.05 4.94
C LEU A 186 -20.04 14.08 5.60
N VAL A 187 -21.14 14.04 4.84
CA VAL A 187 -22.52 13.98 5.36
C VAL A 187 -22.73 12.72 6.19
N ILE A 188 -22.27 11.57 5.70
CA ILE A 188 -22.38 10.30 6.43
C ILE A 188 -21.55 10.33 7.71
N LEU A 189 -20.31 10.82 7.64
CA LEU A 189 -19.43 10.94 8.82
C LEU A 189 -20.01 11.85 9.89
N LYS A 190 -20.62 12.99 9.51
CA LYS A 190 -21.30 13.88 10.45
C LYS A 190 -22.44 13.18 11.18
N LYS A 191 -23.27 12.39 10.49
CA LYS A 191 -24.36 11.60 11.09
C LYS A 191 -23.83 10.53 12.06
N LEU A 192 -22.73 9.86 11.68
CA LEU A 192 -22.16 8.78 12.50
C LEU A 192 -21.35 9.27 13.69
N ARG A 193 -20.89 10.52 13.68
CA ARG A 193 -20.08 11.10 14.76
C ARG A 193 -20.83 11.16 16.08
N GLY A 194 -22.06 11.67 16.07
CA GLY A 194 -22.82 11.93 17.29
C GLY A 194 -21.98 12.69 18.33
N ASN A 195 -22.09 12.28 19.59
CA ASN A 195 -21.32 12.82 20.72
C ASN A 195 -20.02 12.03 21.01
N THR A 196 -19.51 11.29 20.05
CA THR A 196 -18.31 10.45 20.24
C THR A 196 -17.07 11.32 20.51
N SER A 197 -16.25 10.93 21.48
CA SER A 197 -15.02 11.62 21.89
C SER A 197 -13.96 11.62 20.74
N ASN A 198 -13.11 12.63 20.74
CA ASN A 198 -12.00 12.75 19.80
C ASN A 198 -10.97 11.61 19.93
N SER A 199 -10.79 11.06 21.14
CA SER A 199 -9.86 9.96 21.44
C SER A 199 -10.39 8.59 21.01
N THR A 200 -11.68 8.47 20.74
CA THR A 200 -12.30 7.20 20.33
C THR A 200 -11.77 6.73 18.97
N TRP A 201 -11.29 5.50 18.93
CA TRP A 201 -10.85 4.86 17.69
C TRP A 201 -12.01 4.66 16.72
N PHE A 202 -11.85 5.14 15.51
CA PHE A 202 -12.91 5.17 14.51
C PHE A 202 -13.54 3.80 14.27
N LEU A 203 -12.75 2.75 13.98
CA LEU A 203 -13.30 1.43 13.65
C LEU A 203 -13.74 0.61 14.86
N SER A 204 -13.12 0.75 16.02
CA SER A 204 -13.47 -0.04 17.22
C SER A 204 -14.58 0.58 18.06
N GLY A 205 -14.76 1.89 17.95
CA GLY A 205 -15.74 2.62 18.76
C GLY A 205 -15.36 2.73 20.23
N ASN A 206 -14.13 2.42 20.62
CA ASN A 206 -13.65 2.55 21.99
C ASN A 206 -12.38 3.41 22.08
N GLU A 207 -11.95 3.77 23.27
CA GLU A 207 -10.77 4.61 23.49
C GLU A 207 -9.51 3.81 23.82
N SER A 208 -9.64 2.56 24.27
CA SER A 208 -8.53 1.78 24.78
C SER A 208 -7.62 1.22 23.70
N LYS A 209 -8.18 0.69 22.62
CA LYS A 209 -7.40 0.03 21.57
C LYS A 209 -8.02 0.14 20.18
N PRO A 210 -7.18 0.27 19.13
CA PRO A 210 -7.64 0.29 17.74
C PRO A 210 -8.10 -1.10 17.28
N THR A 211 -8.85 -1.13 16.18
CA THR A 211 -9.13 -2.37 15.46
C THR A 211 -7.84 -2.88 14.80
N GLU A 212 -7.54 -4.16 14.98
CA GLU A 212 -6.38 -4.78 14.35
C GLU A 212 -6.59 -4.94 12.83
N PRO A 213 -5.59 -4.65 11.97
CA PRO A 213 -5.70 -4.82 10.52
C PRO A 213 -6.08 -6.23 10.07
N ARG A 214 -5.67 -7.28 10.80
CA ARG A 214 -6.05 -8.67 10.51
C ARG A 214 -7.55 -8.88 10.72
N CYS A 215 -8.10 -8.34 11.80
CA CYS A 215 -9.54 -8.42 12.10
C CYS A 215 -10.33 -7.62 11.07
N TYR A 216 -9.90 -6.39 10.76
CA TYR A 216 -10.60 -5.57 9.78
C TYR A 216 -10.55 -6.15 8.36
N ARG A 217 -9.46 -6.83 7.98
CA ARG A 217 -9.38 -7.56 6.71
C ARG A 217 -10.43 -8.67 6.61
N LYS A 218 -10.76 -9.36 7.72
CA LYS A 218 -11.86 -10.33 7.74
C LYS A 218 -13.21 -9.67 7.51
N SER A 219 -13.45 -8.51 8.15
CA SER A 219 -14.67 -7.71 7.93
C SER A 219 -14.79 -7.26 6.47
N ILE A 220 -13.72 -6.75 5.85
CA ILE A 220 -13.70 -6.37 4.44
C ILE A 220 -14.09 -7.53 3.54
N LYS A 221 -13.56 -8.74 3.77
CA LYS A 221 -13.94 -9.93 3.00
C LYS A 221 -15.43 -10.25 3.12
N ALA A 222 -15.99 -10.17 4.34
CA ALA A 222 -17.42 -10.40 4.55
C ALA A 222 -18.27 -9.34 3.82
N TYR A 223 -17.89 -8.07 3.89
CA TYR A 223 -18.61 -6.97 3.24
C TYR A 223 -18.58 -7.08 1.71
N LEU A 224 -17.43 -7.43 1.12
CA LEU A 224 -17.32 -7.67 -0.32
C LEU A 224 -18.24 -8.83 -0.77
N LYS A 225 -18.31 -9.92 0.02
CA LYS A 225 -19.23 -11.02 -0.25
C LYS A 225 -20.70 -10.58 -0.18
N GLN A 226 -21.08 -9.82 0.86
CA GLN A 226 -22.44 -9.32 1.05
C GLN A 226 -22.85 -8.32 -0.04
N ALA A 227 -21.91 -7.51 -0.53
CA ALA A 227 -22.13 -6.58 -1.64
C ALA A 227 -22.08 -7.23 -3.03
N ALA A 228 -21.97 -8.56 -3.12
CA ALA A 228 -21.78 -9.30 -4.38
C ALA A 228 -20.62 -8.75 -5.25
N VAL A 229 -19.52 -8.38 -4.59
CA VAL A 229 -18.27 -7.90 -5.20
C VAL A 229 -17.20 -8.98 -5.08
N ARG A 230 -16.38 -9.13 -6.12
CA ARG A 230 -15.28 -10.10 -6.11
C ARG A 230 -14.35 -9.88 -4.93
N GLN A 231 -13.77 -10.98 -4.43
CA GLN A 231 -12.84 -10.91 -3.31
C GLN A 231 -11.52 -10.27 -3.73
N VAL A 232 -11.21 -9.12 -3.16
CA VAL A 232 -9.96 -8.41 -3.39
C VAL A 232 -9.21 -8.15 -2.09
N ARG A 233 -7.89 -7.94 -2.20
CA ARG A 233 -7.09 -7.48 -1.05
C ARG A 233 -7.42 -6.01 -0.76
N PRO A 234 -7.34 -5.54 0.51
CA PRO A 234 -7.61 -4.14 0.84
C PRO A 234 -6.81 -3.12 0.03
N HIS A 235 -5.62 -3.49 -0.41
CA HIS A 235 -4.79 -2.61 -1.26
C HIS A 235 -5.41 -2.37 -2.66
N ALA A 236 -6.29 -3.27 -3.12
CA ALA A 236 -7.00 -3.07 -4.39
C ALA A 236 -8.01 -1.93 -4.31
N LEU A 237 -8.60 -1.63 -3.13
CA LEU A 237 -9.46 -0.46 -2.96
C LEU A 237 -8.69 0.84 -3.23
N ARG A 238 -7.51 0.95 -2.64
CA ARG A 238 -6.60 2.07 -2.89
C ARG A 238 -6.11 2.12 -4.35
N HIS A 239 -5.92 0.97 -4.97
CA HIS A 239 -5.58 0.89 -6.40
C HIS A 239 -6.73 1.39 -7.27
N THR A 240 -7.96 1.03 -6.92
CA THR A 240 -9.18 1.54 -7.58
C THR A 240 -9.26 3.07 -7.46
N PHE A 241 -9.05 3.64 -6.26
CA PHE A 241 -8.98 5.08 -6.06
C PHE A 241 -7.96 5.75 -6.98
N ALA A 242 -6.72 5.24 -6.98
CA ALA A 242 -5.66 5.82 -7.78
C ALA A 242 -5.95 5.78 -9.29
N THR A 243 -6.52 4.65 -9.76
CA THR A 243 -6.91 4.49 -11.16
C THR A 243 -8.05 5.47 -11.52
N ALA A 244 -9.07 5.59 -10.66
CA ALA A 244 -10.19 6.52 -10.87
C ALA A 244 -9.72 7.98 -10.90
N CYS A 245 -8.82 8.40 -10.00
CA CYS A 245 -8.24 9.74 -10.02
C CYS A 245 -7.52 10.04 -11.35
N LEU A 246 -6.68 9.11 -11.82
CA LEU A 246 -5.97 9.29 -13.09
C LEU A 246 -6.90 9.30 -14.30
N GLN A 247 -7.97 8.50 -14.28
CA GLN A 247 -8.99 8.51 -15.32
C GLN A 247 -9.81 9.82 -15.35
N ALA A 248 -10.01 10.42 -14.16
CA ALA A 248 -10.62 11.73 -14.00
C ALA A 248 -9.70 12.91 -14.34
N GLY A 249 -8.44 12.65 -14.71
CA GLY A 249 -7.49 13.70 -15.09
C GLY A 249 -6.68 14.30 -13.94
N CYS A 250 -6.71 13.68 -12.74
CA CYS A 250 -5.85 14.12 -11.64
C CYS A 250 -4.37 13.97 -12.03
N ASP A 251 -3.58 15.01 -11.78
CA ASP A 251 -2.16 14.96 -12.03
C ASP A 251 -1.43 14.02 -11.06
N VAL A 252 -0.28 13.50 -11.51
CA VAL A 252 0.46 12.47 -10.78
C VAL A 252 1.04 12.98 -9.46
N LYS A 253 1.40 14.27 -9.37
CA LYS A 253 1.93 14.88 -8.15
C LYS A 253 0.85 14.95 -7.08
N THR A 254 -0.30 15.52 -7.40
CA THR A 254 -1.48 15.59 -6.51
C THR A 254 -1.90 14.19 -6.06
N LEU A 255 -1.99 13.21 -6.98
CA LEU A 255 -2.30 11.84 -6.61
C LEU A 255 -1.25 11.23 -5.67
N SER A 256 0.03 11.47 -5.91
CA SER A 256 1.13 11.01 -5.06
C SER A 256 1.02 11.58 -3.64
N GLU A 257 0.67 12.85 -3.51
CA GLU A 257 0.44 13.53 -2.23
C GLU A 257 -0.77 12.94 -1.50
N LEU A 258 -1.91 12.80 -2.17
CA LEU A 258 -3.11 12.15 -1.61
C LEU A 258 -2.83 10.73 -1.11
N LEU A 259 -2.05 9.97 -1.87
CA LEU A 259 -1.65 8.62 -1.50
C LEU A 259 -0.56 8.59 -0.41
N GLY A 260 0.19 9.67 -0.21
CA GLY A 260 1.34 9.71 0.71
C GLY A 260 2.47 8.78 0.23
N HIS A 261 2.84 8.89 -1.03
CA HIS A 261 4.02 8.23 -1.57
C HIS A 261 5.25 9.13 -1.34
N ALA A 262 6.38 8.52 -0.96
CA ALA A 262 7.62 9.25 -0.74
C ALA A 262 8.20 9.84 -2.03
N ASN A 263 7.85 9.24 -3.18
CA ASN A 263 8.31 9.66 -4.51
C ASN A 263 7.17 9.44 -5.53
N ALA A 264 6.93 10.44 -6.37
CA ALA A 264 5.95 10.39 -7.46
C ALA A 264 6.23 9.26 -8.47
N ASN A 265 7.49 8.83 -8.62
CA ASN A 265 7.85 7.69 -9.46
C ASN A 265 7.14 6.40 -9.05
N ILE A 266 6.81 6.22 -7.76
CA ILE A 266 6.03 5.07 -7.28
C ILE A 266 4.62 5.10 -7.89
N THR A 267 4.03 6.28 -8.01
CA THR A 267 2.71 6.47 -8.62
C THR A 267 2.78 6.25 -10.13
N LEU A 268 3.81 6.82 -10.79
CA LEU A 268 4.06 6.64 -12.22
C LEU A 268 4.22 5.16 -12.60
N GLN A 269 5.14 4.46 -11.97
CA GLN A 269 5.42 3.05 -12.27
C GLN A 269 4.25 2.11 -11.99
N ARG A 270 3.41 2.44 -11.00
CA ARG A 270 2.34 1.54 -10.55
C ARG A 270 1.01 1.78 -11.24
N TYR A 271 0.72 3.02 -11.64
CA TYR A 271 -0.62 3.41 -12.09
C TYR A 271 -0.66 4.05 -13.48
N VAL A 272 0.45 4.57 -13.98
CA VAL A 272 0.50 5.22 -15.29
C VAL A 272 0.91 4.21 -16.35
N HIS A 273 -0.07 3.46 -16.85
CA HIS A 273 0.06 2.69 -18.09
C HIS A 273 -0.59 3.51 -19.20
N SER A 274 0.24 4.17 -20.03
CA SER A 274 -0.29 4.96 -21.14
C SER A 274 -0.69 4.04 -22.29
N ASP A 275 -1.99 3.93 -22.55
CA ASP A 275 -2.51 3.33 -23.78
C ASP A 275 -2.73 4.42 -24.86
N LEU A 276 -2.89 3.98 -26.11
CA LEU A 276 -3.13 4.89 -27.25
C LEU A 276 -4.41 5.70 -27.10
N THR A 277 -5.42 5.15 -26.47
CA THR A 277 -6.71 5.81 -26.22
C THR A 277 -6.54 7.02 -25.30
N ARG A 278 -5.78 6.86 -24.23
CA ARG A 278 -5.45 7.95 -23.32
C ARG A 278 -4.60 9.03 -24.01
N LYS A 279 -3.57 8.63 -24.77
CA LYS A 279 -2.76 9.58 -25.55
C LYS A 279 -3.61 10.38 -26.53
N ARG A 280 -4.52 9.73 -27.25
CA ARG A 280 -5.44 10.40 -28.18
C ARG A 280 -6.37 11.38 -27.46
N ARG A 281 -6.92 11.00 -26.29
CA ARG A 281 -7.76 11.90 -25.48
C ARG A 281 -7.01 13.14 -25.05
N GLU A 282 -5.78 13.00 -24.53
CA GLU A 282 -4.97 14.14 -24.10
C GLU A 282 -4.59 15.05 -25.28
N MET A 283 -4.21 14.46 -26.43
CA MET A 283 -3.94 15.25 -27.63
C MET A 283 -5.17 16.04 -28.08
N ASN A 284 -6.33 15.40 -28.12
CA ASN A 284 -7.58 16.08 -28.49
C ASN A 284 -7.92 17.20 -27.50
N ARG A 285 -7.73 16.99 -26.19
CA ARG A 285 -7.97 18.00 -25.16
C ARG A 285 -7.06 19.22 -25.33
N ILE A 286 -5.76 19.01 -25.61
CA ILE A 286 -4.79 20.07 -25.79
C ILE A 286 -5.15 20.91 -27.04
N PHE A 287 -5.47 20.27 -28.14
CA PHE A 287 -5.66 20.95 -29.42
C PHE A 287 -7.10 21.44 -29.64
N SER A 288 -8.12 20.91 -28.97
CA SER A 288 -9.49 21.44 -29.03
C SER A 288 -9.57 22.89 -28.48
N HIS A 289 -8.80 23.22 -27.43
CA HIS A 289 -8.71 24.58 -26.93
C HIS A 289 -8.02 25.57 -27.89
N GLN A 290 -7.07 25.10 -28.72
CA GLN A 290 -6.39 25.96 -29.69
C GLN A 290 -7.27 26.32 -30.90
N VAL A 291 -8.18 25.46 -31.29
CA VAL A 291 -9.13 25.72 -32.39
C VAL A 291 -10.18 26.76 -31.95
N SER A 292 -10.61 26.74 -30.70
CA SER A 292 -11.56 27.74 -30.16
C SER A 292 -10.96 29.17 -30.05
N MET A 293 -9.64 29.31 -29.93
CA MET A 293 -8.99 30.62 -29.91
C MET A 293 -8.65 31.16 -31.29
N ARG A 294 -8.74 30.35 -32.36
CA ARG A 294 -8.49 30.79 -33.75
C ARG A 294 -9.77 31.07 -34.53
N GLY A 295 -10.93 30.92 -33.91
CA GLY A 295 -12.23 31.15 -34.53
C GLY A 295 -12.77 32.59 -34.41
N GLY A 296 -11.91 33.59 -34.20
CA GLY A 296 -12.25 35.02 -34.30
C GLY A 296 -11.58 35.59 -35.55
N ASP A 297 -12.42 36.08 -36.49
CA ASP A 297 -12.09 36.86 -37.68
C ASP A 297 -11.37 36.16 -38.83
N VAL A 298 -12.18 35.54 -39.69
CA VAL A 298 -11.85 35.44 -41.12
C VAL A 298 -12.53 36.68 -41.79
N PRO A 299 -11.79 37.68 -42.25
CA PRO A 299 -12.43 38.75 -43.07
C PRO A 299 -12.88 38.13 -44.40
N ASN A 300 -14.14 38.31 -44.75
CA ASN A 300 -14.64 38.10 -46.10
C ASN A 300 -13.81 38.92 -47.08
N ILE A 301 -13.07 38.25 -47.93
CA ILE A 301 -12.50 38.86 -49.15
C ILE A 301 -13.43 38.43 -50.29
N THR A 302 -14.24 39.38 -50.72
CA THR A 302 -14.94 39.38 -51.98
C THR A 302 -13.95 39.37 -53.16
#